data_dc239eadf952498b9d9e40cc3f87af6b
#
_entry.id   dc239eadf952498b9d9e40cc3f87af6b
#
_cell.length_a   1.000
_cell.length_b   1.000
_cell.length_c   1.000
_cell.angle_alpha   90.00
_cell.angle_beta   90.00
_cell.angle_gamma   90.00
#
_symmetry.space_group_name_H-M   'P 1'
#
loop_
_entity.id
_entity.type
_entity.pdbx_description
1 polymer ?
#
loop_
_entity_poly.entity_id
_entity_poly.type
_entity_poly.pdbx_seq_one_letter_code
_entity_poly.pdbx_strand_id
1 'polypeptide(L)'
;MKRNIFFSLVLASVLASCGDYTKLLKSDDFDYKYEAAKAYYAEGRYGYCASILEDMLLLLKGSPDAEESLIMTAMCNYNIKDYESAQLYFSRYYKTYPKGKYSEVARYYSGKSLFLQLPDPRLDQTPTYSAISELQDFMDNFPYSSRRDEVNDMIFQLQDRLVQKEYNSAKLYYNLGSYVGNCYNGGNNYEACIITAENAIKAYPYTNMREELYYIILKARYQLATHSVDEKKQERYQQTVDEYFGFKNEFPDSKYIKEADQIYKHSIGKFDKNADQDSASTF
;
A
#
# COMPACT_ATOMS: atom_id res chain seq x y z
N MET A 1 -14.34 -39.93 35.18
CA MET A 1 -15.51 -39.13 35.60
C MET A 1 -15.18 -37.67 35.89
N LYS A 2 -14.17 -37.29 36.64
CA LYS A 2 -13.86 -35.85 36.94
C LYS A 2 -13.55 -34.98 35.73
N ARG A 3 -12.93 -35.51 34.66
CA ARG A 3 -12.58 -34.79 33.43
C ARG A 3 -13.82 -34.43 32.57
N ASN A 4 -14.83 -35.28 32.56
CA ASN A 4 -16.06 -35.04 31.80
C ASN A 4 -16.98 -34.04 32.51
N ILE A 5 -16.93 -33.97 33.85
CA ILE A 5 -17.69 -33.00 34.66
C ILE A 5 -17.11 -31.60 34.46
N PHE A 6 -15.77 -31.47 34.37
CA PHE A 6 -15.13 -30.16 34.09
C PHE A 6 -15.48 -29.65 32.71
N PHE A 7 -15.50 -30.51 31.68
CA PHE A 7 -15.92 -30.15 30.31
C PHE A 7 -17.41 -29.76 30.24
N SER A 8 -18.28 -30.45 30.99
CA SER A 8 -19.71 -30.10 31.05
C SER A 8 -19.96 -28.78 31.78
N LEU A 9 -19.18 -28.45 32.80
CA LEU A 9 -19.31 -27.17 33.51
C LEU A 9 -18.85 -25.97 32.67
N VAL A 10 -17.74 -26.15 31.92
CA VAL A 10 -17.25 -25.11 30.97
C VAL A 10 -18.24 -24.90 29.83
N LEU A 11 -18.83 -25.97 29.31
CA LEU A 11 -19.84 -25.86 28.24
C LEU A 11 -21.14 -25.21 28.74
N ALA A 12 -21.56 -25.47 29.98
CA ALA A 12 -22.74 -24.85 30.57
C ALA A 12 -22.54 -23.34 30.85
N SER A 13 -21.34 -22.90 31.22
CA SER A 13 -21.04 -21.48 31.43
C SER A 13 -21.06 -20.66 30.14
N VAL A 14 -20.67 -21.27 29.00
CA VAL A 14 -20.73 -20.62 27.66
C VAL A 14 -22.18 -20.44 27.19
N LEU A 15 -23.06 -21.39 27.48
CA LEU A 15 -24.47 -21.32 27.09
C LEU A 15 -25.27 -20.29 27.91
N ALA A 16 -24.95 -20.07 29.17
CA ALA A 16 -25.61 -19.06 30.02
C ALA A 16 -25.31 -17.64 29.54
N SER A 17 -24.10 -17.35 29.08
CA SER A 17 -23.69 -16.03 28.57
C SER A 17 -24.46 -15.60 27.30
N CYS A 18 -24.90 -16.52 26.45
CA CYS A 18 -25.60 -16.20 25.21
C CYS A 18 -27.08 -15.77 25.45
N GLY A 19 -27.70 -16.23 26.53
CA GLY A 19 -29.06 -15.89 26.90
C GLY A 19 -29.23 -14.46 27.41
N ASP A 20 -28.25 -13.97 28.18
CA ASP A 20 -28.31 -12.64 28.75
C ASP A 20 -28.02 -11.54 27.70
N TYR A 21 -27.11 -11.81 26.76
CA TYR A 21 -26.86 -10.91 25.63
C TYR A 21 -28.08 -10.73 24.71
N THR A 22 -28.81 -11.81 24.43
CA THR A 22 -30.03 -11.74 23.61
C THR A 22 -31.14 -10.95 24.30
N LYS A 23 -31.24 -11.05 25.63
CA LYS A 23 -32.20 -10.23 26.42
C LYS A 23 -31.81 -8.77 26.41
N LEU A 24 -30.50 -8.48 26.52
CA LEU A 24 -29.97 -7.13 26.48
C LEU A 24 -30.28 -6.45 25.14
N LEU A 25 -30.04 -7.11 24.00
CA LEU A 25 -30.35 -6.57 22.68
C LEU A 25 -31.85 -6.22 22.50
N LYS A 26 -32.74 -6.99 23.10
CA LYS A 26 -34.18 -6.78 23.04
C LYS A 26 -34.72 -5.79 24.08
N SER A 27 -33.88 -5.29 24.98
CA SER A 27 -34.29 -4.32 25.98
C SER A 27 -34.58 -2.98 25.32
N ASP A 28 -35.59 -2.26 25.80
CA ASP A 28 -35.88 -0.87 25.44
C ASP A 28 -35.21 0.11 26.38
N ASP A 29 -34.47 -0.36 27.40
CA ASP A 29 -33.73 0.44 28.35
C ASP A 29 -32.38 0.83 27.74
N PHE A 30 -32.28 2.08 27.30
CA PHE A 30 -31.10 2.62 26.62
C PHE A 30 -29.92 2.79 27.58
N ASP A 31 -30.14 3.22 28.81
CA ASP A 31 -29.08 3.40 29.79
C ASP A 31 -28.46 2.04 30.15
N TYR A 32 -29.31 1.03 30.34
CA TYR A 32 -28.85 -0.33 30.57
C TYR A 32 -28.01 -0.89 29.40
N LYS A 33 -28.46 -0.67 28.15
CA LYS A 33 -27.68 -1.06 26.95
C LYS A 33 -26.35 -0.37 26.88
N TYR A 34 -26.33 0.95 27.15
CA TYR A 34 -25.10 1.74 27.06
C TYR A 34 -24.09 1.34 28.12
N GLU A 35 -24.52 1.15 29.38
CA GLU A 35 -23.64 0.66 30.45
C GLU A 35 -23.11 -0.75 30.16
N ALA A 36 -23.94 -1.62 29.60
CA ALA A 36 -23.49 -2.95 29.17
C ALA A 36 -22.46 -2.87 28.01
N ALA A 37 -22.63 -1.96 27.05
CA ALA A 37 -21.66 -1.73 25.98
C ALA A 37 -20.31 -1.29 26.54
N LYS A 38 -20.29 -0.36 27.51
CA LYS A 38 -19.07 0.06 28.20
C LYS A 38 -18.40 -1.08 28.97
N ALA A 39 -19.19 -1.93 29.61
CA ALA A 39 -18.66 -3.12 30.31
C ALA A 39 -18.03 -4.09 29.32
N TYR A 40 -18.67 -4.41 28.21
CA TYR A 40 -18.10 -5.26 27.15
C TYR A 40 -16.85 -4.66 26.52
N TYR A 41 -16.79 -3.35 26.35
CA TYR A 41 -15.59 -2.65 25.90
C TYR A 41 -14.42 -2.85 26.88
N ALA A 42 -14.67 -2.63 28.16
CA ALA A 42 -13.66 -2.81 29.23
C ALA A 42 -13.17 -4.27 29.36
N GLU A 43 -14.04 -5.22 29.08
CA GLU A 43 -13.72 -6.66 29.05
C GLU A 43 -12.98 -7.11 27.76
N GLY A 44 -12.81 -6.21 26.77
CA GLY A 44 -12.23 -6.55 25.46
C GLY A 44 -13.19 -7.37 24.56
N ARG A 45 -14.46 -7.43 24.89
CA ARG A 45 -15.50 -8.14 24.12
C ARG A 45 -16.08 -7.22 23.03
N TYR A 46 -15.18 -6.75 22.16
CA TYR A 46 -15.44 -5.67 21.20
C TYR A 46 -16.59 -5.97 20.23
N GLY A 47 -16.76 -7.23 19.81
CA GLY A 47 -17.86 -7.60 18.90
C GLY A 47 -19.25 -7.38 19.52
N TYR A 48 -19.43 -7.70 20.81
CA TYR A 48 -20.67 -7.43 21.52
C TYR A 48 -20.90 -5.94 21.72
N CYS A 49 -19.85 -5.21 22.08
CA CYS A 49 -19.90 -3.75 22.23
C CYS A 49 -20.29 -3.07 20.92
N ALA A 50 -19.63 -3.42 19.81
CA ALA A 50 -19.93 -2.85 18.48
C ALA A 50 -21.39 -3.03 18.12
N SER A 51 -21.91 -4.28 18.20
CA SER A 51 -23.29 -4.60 17.86
C SER A 51 -24.32 -3.80 18.67
N ILE A 52 -24.08 -3.60 19.98
CA ILE A 52 -24.99 -2.81 20.82
C ILE A 52 -24.94 -1.33 20.41
N LEU A 53 -23.74 -0.77 20.26
CA LEU A 53 -23.58 0.65 19.97
C LEU A 53 -24.06 1.01 18.57
N GLU A 54 -23.86 0.17 17.57
CA GLU A 54 -24.34 0.39 16.20
C GLU A 54 -25.86 0.57 16.17
N ASP A 55 -26.60 -0.26 16.89
CA ASP A 55 -28.04 -0.13 17.05
C ASP A 55 -28.45 1.18 17.77
N MET A 56 -27.60 1.68 18.64
CA MET A 56 -27.89 2.85 19.49
C MET A 56 -27.43 4.19 18.89
N LEU A 57 -26.53 4.22 17.91
CA LEU A 57 -25.90 5.46 17.41
C LEU A 57 -26.90 6.53 16.96
N LEU A 58 -28.04 6.12 16.39
CA LEU A 58 -29.08 7.07 15.96
C LEU A 58 -29.84 7.65 17.16
N LEU A 59 -30.05 6.86 18.20
CA LEU A 59 -30.79 7.23 19.41
C LEU A 59 -29.94 8.13 20.30
N LEU A 60 -28.64 7.91 20.35
CA LEU A 60 -27.68 8.69 21.11
C LEU A 60 -27.34 10.05 20.46
N LYS A 61 -27.79 10.29 19.22
CA LYS A 61 -27.48 11.53 18.50
C LYS A 61 -28.00 12.75 19.26
N GLY A 62 -27.08 13.64 19.63
CA GLY A 62 -27.39 14.86 20.41
C GLY A 62 -27.40 14.65 21.91
N SER A 63 -27.20 13.42 22.40
CA SER A 63 -26.99 13.16 23.83
C SER A 63 -25.54 13.50 24.25
N PRO A 64 -25.27 13.65 25.56
CA PRO A 64 -23.92 13.81 26.09
C PRO A 64 -23.00 12.63 25.73
N ASP A 65 -23.54 11.44 25.55
CA ASP A 65 -22.81 10.19 25.28
C ASP A 65 -22.56 9.97 23.79
N ALA A 66 -23.09 10.81 22.90
CA ALA A 66 -22.99 10.65 21.44
C ALA A 66 -21.55 10.63 20.93
N GLU A 67 -20.69 11.49 21.49
CA GLU A 67 -19.28 11.57 21.10
C GLU A 67 -18.50 10.32 21.53
N GLU A 68 -18.69 9.90 22.79
CA GLU A 68 -18.00 8.74 23.35
C GLU A 68 -18.46 7.43 22.72
N SER A 69 -19.78 7.26 22.48
CA SER A 69 -20.31 6.07 21.83
C SER A 69 -19.79 5.92 20.40
N LEU A 70 -19.67 7.00 19.64
CA LEU A 70 -19.19 6.96 18.27
C LEU A 70 -17.72 6.55 18.18
N ILE A 71 -16.85 7.11 19.05
CA ILE A 71 -15.42 6.70 19.04
C ILE A 71 -15.26 5.28 19.59
N MET A 72 -16.07 4.87 20.56
CA MET A 72 -16.04 3.52 21.10
C MET A 72 -16.48 2.49 20.06
N THR A 73 -17.53 2.77 19.27
CA THR A 73 -17.94 1.94 18.12
C THR A 73 -16.81 1.77 17.12
N ALA A 74 -16.16 2.86 16.74
CA ALA A 74 -15.03 2.85 15.82
C ALA A 74 -13.87 1.98 16.35
N MET A 75 -13.52 2.13 17.63
CA MET A 75 -12.47 1.36 18.28
C MET A 75 -12.82 -0.13 18.41
N CYS A 76 -14.09 -0.45 18.66
CA CYS A 76 -14.55 -1.84 18.69
C CYS A 76 -14.36 -2.51 17.34
N ASN A 77 -14.82 -1.88 16.25
CA ASN A 77 -14.64 -2.40 14.90
C ASN A 77 -13.17 -2.55 14.52
N TYR A 78 -12.32 -1.60 14.90
CA TYR A 78 -10.87 -1.72 14.69
C TYR A 78 -10.27 -2.94 15.41
N ASN A 79 -10.65 -3.18 16.66
CA ASN A 79 -10.13 -4.28 17.48
C ASN A 79 -10.61 -5.66 16.99
N ILE A 80 -11.81 -5.76 16.43
CA ILE A 80 -12.26 -7.00 15.76
C ILE A 80 -11.73 -7.16 14.33
N LYS A 81 -10.90 -6.19 13.86
CA LYS A 81 -10.30 -6.14 12.52
C LYS A 81 -11.30 -5.92 11.39
N ASP A 82 -12.48 -5.42 11.69
CA ASP A 82 -13.38 -4.87 10.68
C ASP A 82 -12.92 -3.43 10.37
N TYR A 83 -11.87 -3.34 9.55
CA TYR A 83 -11.24 -2.06 9.24
C TYR A 83 -12.11 -1.17 8.34
N GLU A 84 -13.01 -1.74 7.57
CA GLU A 84 -13.96 -1.00 6.74
C GLU A 84 -14.95 -0.23 7.61
N SER A 85 -15.64 -0.91 8.52
CA SER A 85 -16.53 -0.29 9.50
C SER A 85 -15.79 0.67 10.42
N ALA A 86 -14.59 0.29 10.88
CA ALA A 86 -13.76 1.15 11.71
C ALA A 86 -13.45 2.47 11.02
N GLN A 87 -12.99 2.44 9.76
CA GLN A 87 -12.70 3.64 8.97
C GLN A 87 -13.94 4.52 8.81
N LEU A 88 -15.09 3.92 8.52
CA LEU A 88 -16.36 4.64 8.39
C LEU A 88 -16.70 5.41 9.67
N TYR A 89 -16.65 4.75 10.84
CA TYR A 89 -17.00 5.37 12.13
C TYR A 89 -15.95 6.38 12.59
N PHE A 90 -14.65 6.15 12.38
CA PHE A 90 -13.61 7.14 12.65
C PHE A 90 -13.78 8.38 11.75
N SER A 91 -14.04 8.19 10.47
CA SER A 91 -14.31 9.29 9.53
C SER A 91 -15.55 10.07 9.94
N ARG A 92 -16.61 9.40 10.33
CA ARG A 92 -17.82 10.03 10.86
C ARG A 92 -17.53 10.82 12.14
N TYR A 93 -16.69 10.29 13.04
CA TYR A 93 -16.33 10.98 14.27
C TYR A 93 -15.67 12.33 14.00
N TYR A 94 -14.55 12.38 13.29
CA TYR A 94 -13.84 13.65 13.13
C TYR A 94 -14.57 14.65 12.21
N LYS A 95 -15.47 14.20 11.37
CA LYS A 95 -16.37 15.07 10.59
C LYS A 95 -17.48 15.68 11.45
N THR A 96 -17.98 14.93 12.42
CA THR A 96 -19.05 15.37 13.33
C THR A 96 -18.49 16.24 14.47
N TYR A 97 -17.33 15.83 15.00
CA TYR A 97 -16.65 16.46 16.12
C TYR A 97 -15.22 16.89 15.77
N PRO A 98 -15.02 17.87 14.85
CA PRO A 98 -13.69 18.24 14.36
C PRO A 98 -12.76 18.79 15.44
N LYS A 99 -13.31 19.31 16.53
CA LYS A 99 -12.60 19.77 17.74
C LYS A 99 -12.85 18.87 18.94
N GLY A 100 -13.41 17.69 18.73
CA GLY A 100 -13.70 16.73 19.78
C GLY A 100 -12.44 16.16 20.41
N LYS A 101 -12.56 15.68 21.64
CA LYS A 101 -11.47 15.13 22.45
C LYS A 101 -10.64 14.07 21.72
N TYR A 102 -11.27 13.29 20.84
CA TYR A 102 -10.65 12.15 20.17
C TYR A 102 -10.40 12.39 18.66
N SER A 103 -10.48 13.66 18.19
CA SER A 103 -10.32 13.98 16.76
C SER A 103 -8.98 13.52 16.19
N GLU A 104 -7.89 13.71 16.92
CA GLU A 104 -6.56 13.20 16.51
C GLU A 104 -6.54 11.68 16.42
N VAL A 105 -7.05 11.01 17.44
CA VAL A 105 -7.12 9.54 17.49
C VAL A 105 -7.98 9.01 16.36
N ALA A 106 -9.13 9.61 16.11
CA ALA A 106 -10.05 9.21 15.05
C ALA A 106 -9.43 9.35 13.65
N ARG A 107 -8.76 10.48 13.35
CA ARG A 107 -8.06 10.63 12.06
C ARG A 107 -6.93 9.64 11.88
N TYR A 108 -6.12 9.46 12.93
CA TYR A 108 -5.04 8.49 12.87
C TYR A 108 -5.55 7.07 12.57
N TYR A 109 -6.56 6.61 13.32
CA TYR A 109 -7.10 5.27 13.12
C TYR A 109 -7.93 5.13 11.84
N SER A 110 -8.51 6.20 11.31
CA SER A 110 -9.12 6.22 9.98
C SER A 110 -8.09 5.88 8.90
N GLY A 111 -6.97 6.61 8.86
CA GLY A 111 -5.87 6.34 7.93
C GLY A 111 -5.23 4.97 8.14
N LYS A 112 -5.02 4.56 9.39
CA LYS A 112 -4.47 3.24 9.71
C LYS A 112 -5.39 2.09 9.31
N SER A 113 -6.71 2.26 9.42
CA SER A 113 -7.68 1.28 8.95
C SER A 113 -7.62 1.10 7.44
N LEU A 114 -7.52 2.19 6.67
CA LEU A 114 -7.29 2.14 5.22
C LEU A 114 -5.98 1.43 4.88
N PHE A 115 -4.90 1.72 5.61
CA PHE A 115 -3.60 1.06 5.43
C PHE A 115 -3.68 -0.46 5.64
N LEU A 116 -4.47 -0.93 6.62
CA LEU A 116 -4.55 -2.35 6.99
C LEU A 116 -5.43 -3.20 6.04
N GLN A 117 -6.25 -2.58 5.19
CA GLN A 117 -7.18 -3.29 4.29
C GLN A 117 -6.80 -3.21 2.80
N LEU A 118 -5.56 -2.86 2.50
CA LEU A 118 -5.12 -2.66 1.12
C LEU A 118 -5.13 -3.95 0.30
N PRO A 119 -5.56 -3.88 -0.97
CA PRO A 119 -5.55 -5.01 -1.89
C PRO A 119 -4.10 -5.34 -2.34
N ASP A 120 -3.90 -6.48 -3.01
CA ASP A 120 -2.61 -6.83 -3.62
C ASP A 120 -2.11 -5.71 -4.57
N PRO A 121 -0.78 -5.42 -4.64
CA PRO A 121 -0.23 -4.36 -5.52
C PRO A 121 -0.57 -4.52 -7.01
N ARG A 122 -0.91 -5.72 -7.46
CA ARG A 122 -1.30 -6.00 -8.86
C ARG A 122 -2.72 -5.60 -9.21
N LEU A 123 -3.55 -5.36 -8.18
CA LEU A 123 -4.94 -4.94 -8.35
C LEU A 123 -5.05 -3.42 -8.45
N ASP A 124 -6.28 -2.92 -8.51
CA ASP A 124 -6.55 -1.48 -8.45
C ASP A 124 -6.01 -0.87 -7.16
N GLN A 125 -5.26 0.22 -7.28
CA GLN A 125 -4.61 0.91 -6.17
C GLN A 125 -5.35 2.20 -5.73
N THR A 126 -6.57 2.42 -6.18
CA THR A 126 -7.43 3.53 -5.69
C THR A 126 -7.50 3.57 -4.16
N PRO A 127 -7.64 2.42 -3.45
CA PRO A 127 -7.60 2.41 -1.98
C PRO A 127 -6.26 2.88 -1.40
N THR A 128 -5.14 2.62 -2.07
CA THR A 128 -3.81 3.07 -1.65
C THR A 128 -3.70 4.59 -1.71
N TYR A 129 -4.19 5.22 -2.78
CA TYR A 129 -4.24 6.69 -2.86
C TYR A 129 -5.15 7.30 -1.79
N SER A 130 -6.29 6.67 -1.51
CA SER A 130 -7.19 7.10 -0.44
C SER A 130 -6.53 7.03 0.93
N ALA A 131 -5.76 5.97 1.20
CA ALA A 131 -5.01 5.83 2.45
C ALA A 131 -3.91 6.90 2.58
N ILE A 132 -3.16 7.19 1.51
CA ILE A 132 -2.15 8.25 1.48
C ILE A 132 -2.81 9.59 1.79
N SER A 133 -3.91 9.93 1.11
CA SER A 133 -4.62 11.20 1.32
C SER A 133 -5.09 11.36 2.77
N GLU A 134 -5.69 10.32 3.36
CA GLU A 134 -6.17 10.36 4.74
C GLU A 134 -5.04 10.54 5.76
N LEU A 135 -3.90 9.87 5.53
CA LEU A 135 -2.70 10.00 6.38
C LEU A 135 -2.02 11.36 6.21
N GLN A 136 -2.01 11.93 5.01
CA GLN A 136 -1.52 13.30 4.76
C GLN A 136 -2.41 14.33 5.46
N ASP A 137 -3.72 14.17 5.37
CA ASP A 137 -4.69 15.00 6.11
C ASP A 137 -4.46 14.95 7.63
N PHE A 138 -4.09 13.77 8.17
CA PHE A 138 -3.68 13.67 9.56
C PHE A 138 -2.45 14.52 9.85
N MET A 139 -1.41 14.43 9.02
CA MET A 139 -0.16 15.18 9.18
C MET A 139 -0.38 16.69 9.16
N ASP A 140 -1.29 17.16 8.30
CA ASP A 140 -1.61 18.58 8.13
C ASP A 140 -2.43 19.12 9.31
N ASN A 141 -3.41 18.33 9.82
CA ASN A 141 -4.26 18.74 10.92
C ASN A 141 -3.57 18.64 12.29
N PHE A 142 -2.58 17.72 12.44
CA PHE A 142 -1.88 17.45 13.70
C PHE A 142 -0.36 17.50 13.53
N PRO A 143 0.21 18.69 13.20
CA PRO A 143 1.63 18.83 12.88
C PRO A 143 2.58 18.51 14.05
N TYR A 144 2.07 18.49 15.27
CA TYR A 144 2.86 18.21 16.49
C TYR A 144 2.50 16.87 17.15
N SER A 145 1.76 16.01 16.45
CA SER A 145 1.41 14.68 16.96
C SER A 145 2.64 13.81 17.20
N SER A 146 2.65 13.06 18.30
CA SER A 146 3.68 12.04 18.55
C SER A 146 3.61 10.84 17.60
N ARG A 147 2.55 10.73 16.79
CA ARG A 147 2.36 9.66 15.80
C ARG A 147 2.90 10.00 14.41
N ARG A 148 3.49 11.18 14.23
CA ARG A 148 3.96 11.64 12.91
C ARG A 148 4.93 10.69 12.25
N ASP A 149 5.89 10.19 13.00
CA ASP A 149 6.92 9.29 12.45
C ASP A 149 6.28 7.97 11.95
N GLU A 150 5.37 7.38 12.73
CA GLU A 150 4.62 6.19 12.31
C GLU A 150 3.76 6.45 11.08
N VAL A 151 3.12 7.63 11.00
CA VAL A 151 2.31 8.01 9.83
C VAL A 151 3.18 8.22 8.60
N ASN A 152 4.34 8.87 8.73
CA ASN A 152 5.31 8.99 7.63
C ASN A 152 5.77 7.62 7.13
N ASP A 153 6.07 6.68 8.03
CA ASP A 153 6.45 5.32 7.66
C ASP A 153 5.33 4.60 6.90
N MET A 154 4.08 4.76 7.32
CA MET A 154 2.93 4.22 6.59
C MET A 154 2.80 4.84 5.20
N ILE A 155 2.92 6.16 5.06
CA ILE A 155 2.87 6.85 3.76
C ILE A 155 4.00 6.34 2.85
N PHE A 156 5.22 6.19 3.37
CA PHE A 156 6.34 5.66 2.62
C PHE A 156 6.09 4.23 2.12
N GLN A 157 5.56 3.34 2.98
CA GLN A 157 5.18 1.99 2.58
C GLN A 157 4.08 1.97 1.50
N LEU A 158 3.11 2.90 1.58
CA LEU A 158 2.08 3.06 0.56
C LEU A 158 2.65 3.52 -0.78
N GLN A 159 3.60 4.45 -0.76
CA GLN A 159 4.32 4.89 -1.96
C GLN A 159 5.12 3.74 -2.58
N ASP A 160 5.87 2.99 -1.78
CA ASP A 160 6.59 1.79 -2.25
C ASP A 160 5.64 0.75 -2.87
N ARG A 161 4.43 0.64 -2.33
CA ARG A 161 3.40 -0.24 -2.91
C ARG A 161 2.95 0.22 -4.31
N LEU A 162 2.82 1.53 -4.54
CA LEU A 162 2.55 2.09 -5.87
C LEU A 162 3.72 1.84 -6.82
N VAL A 163 4.94 2.03 -6.34
CA VAL A 163 6.16 1.70 -7.11
C VAL A 163 6.22 0.22 -7.46
N GLN A 164 5.83 -0.67 -6.54
CA GLN A 164 5.76 -2.11 -6.82
C GLN A 164 4.80 -2.43 -7.97
N LYS A 165 3.68 -1.72 -8.08
CA LYS A 165 2.76 -1.84 -9.22
C LYS A 165 3.43 -1.44 -10.52
N GLU A 166 4.10 -0.27 -10.53
CA GLU A 166 4.80 0.22 -11.72
C GLU A 166 5.96 -0.70 -12.13
N TYR A 167 6.72 -1.20 -11.16
CA TYR A 167 7.76 -2.20 -11.41
C TYR A 167 7.20 -3.49 -12.03
N ASN A 168 6.06 -3.98 -11.53
CA ASN A 168 5.39 -5.15 -12.10
C ASN A 168 4.95 -4.90 -13.55
N SER A 169 4.47 -3.68 -13.85
CA SER A 169 4.09 -3.25 -15.21
C SER A 169 5.33 -3.16 -16.11
N ALA A 170 6.40 -2.54 -15.65
CA ALA A 170 7.67 -2.46 -16.38
C ALA A 170 8.24 -3.87 -16.67
N LYS A 171 8.20 -4.76 -15.68
CA LYS A 171 8.61 -6.16 -15.83
C LYS A 171 7.75 -6.94 -16.83
N LEU A 172 6.45 -6.66 -16.87
CA LEU A 172 5.56 -7.24 -17.89
C LEU A 172 5.97 -6.78 -19.28
N TYR A 173 6.18 -5.49 -19.49
CA TYR A 173 6.66 -4.94 -20.77
C TYR A 173 8.02 -5.55 -21.16
N TYR A 174 8.96 -5.64 -20.21
CA TYR A 174 10.25 -6.29 -20.47
C TYR A 174 10.09 -7.73 -20.94
N ASN A 175 9.22 -8.52 -20.32
CA ASN A 175 8.97 -9.91 -20.65
C ASN A 175 8.24 -10.09 -21.99
N LEU A 176 7.40 -9.14 -22.40
CA LEU A 176 6.78 -9.10 -23.71
C LEU A 176 7.82 -8.86 -24.81
N GLY A 177 8.87 -8.10 -24.52
CA GLY A 177 10.01 -7.90 -25.38
C GLY A 177 9.65 -7.44 -26.78
N SER A 178 10.04 -8.20 -27.79
CA SER A 178 9.78 -7.90 -29.20
C SER A 178 8.41 -8.39 -29.71
N TYR A 179 7.50 -8.80 -28.83
CA TYR A 179 6.16 -9.23 -29.23
C TYR A 179 5.37 -8.09 -29.86
N VAL A 180 5.07 -8.21 -31.14
CA VAL A 180 4.49 -7.13 -31.97
C VAL A 180 3.00 -6.92 -31.70
N GLY A 181 2.29 -7.92 -31.17
CA GLY A 181 0.85 -7.86 -30.94
C GLY A 181 0.39 -6.70 -30.02
N ASN A 182 1.29 -6.18 -29.19
CA ASN A 182 1.01 -5.05 -28.29
C ASN A 182 1.54 -3.71 -28.82
N CYS A 183 2.25 -3.72 -29.95
CA CYS A 183 2.90 -2.53 -30.50
C CYS A 183 2.09 -1.96 -31.66
N TYR A 184 0.81 -1.71 -31.44
CA TYR A 184 -0.03 -1.01 -32.41
C TYR A 184 0.55 0.38 -32.66
N ASN A 185 0.76 0.77 -33.93
CA ASN A 185 1.43 2.01 -34.35
C ASN A 185 2.96 2.09 -34.12
N GLY A 186 3.68 0.96 -34.09
CA GLY A 186 5.15 0.95 -34.08
C GLY A 186 5.80 1.17 -32.73
N GLY A 187 5.06 1.03 -31.62
CA GLY A 187 5.63 1.04 -30.27
C GLY A 187 6.55 -0.16 -30.00
N ASN A 188 7.33 -0.09 -28.91
CA ASN A 188 8.23 -1.14 -28.49
C ASN A 188 8.06 -1.41 -26.99
N ASN A 189 7.91 -2.69 -26.60
CA ASN A 189 7.70 -3.05 -25.20
C ASN A 189 8.93 -2.73 -24.33
N TYR A 190 10.15 -2.78 -24.86
CA TYR A 190 11.34 -2.37 -24.11
C TYR A 190 11.33 -0.85 -23.83
N GLU A 191 10.90 -0.02 -24.78
CA GLU A 191 10.70 1.42 -24.58
C GLU A 191 9.60 1.67 -23.54
N ALA A 192 8.48 0.96 -23.61
CA ALA A 192 7.42 1.04 -22.60
C ALA A 192 7.91 0.66 -21.19
N CYS A 193 8.76 -0.38 -21.09
CA CYS A 193 9.42 -0.77 -19.84
C CYS A 193 10.26 0.37 -19.27
N ILE A 194 11.12 0.97 -20.10
CA ILE A 194 12.01 2.08 -19.71
C ILE A 194 11.17 3.27 -19.20
N ILE A 195 10.21 3.73 -20.00
CA ILE A 195 9.36 4.87 -19.65
C ILE A 195 8.58 4.64 -18.35
N THR A 196 8.03 3.42 -18.16
CA THR A 196 7.29 3.08 -16.94
C THR A 196 8.19 3.13 -15.73
N ALA A 197 9.38 2.56 -15.80
CA ALA A 197 10.33 2.54 -14.69
C ALA A 197 10.91 3.94 -14.40
N GLU A 198 11.25 4.74 -15.41
CA GLU A 198 11.72 6.12 -15.26
C GLU A 198 10.65 7.00 -14.62
N ASN A 199 9.39 6.86 -15.02
CA ASN A 199 8.26 7.59 -14.41
C ASN A 199 8.07 7.21 -12.93
N ALA A 200 8.24 5.93 -12.57
CA ALA A 200 8.17 5.49 -11.18
C ALA A 200 9.29 6.12 -10.33
N ILE A 201 10.54 6.15 -10.82
CA ILE A 201 11.66 6.80 -10.15
C ILE A 201 11.40 8.30 -9.98
N LYS A 202 10.89 8.96 -11.02
CA LYS A 202 10.59 10.40 -10.99
C LYS A 202 9.47 10.75 -10.00
N ALA A 203 8.43 9.92 -9.94
CA ALA A 203 7.31 10.13 -9.02
C ALA A 203 7.68 9.82 -7.56
N TYR A 204 8.55 8.83 -7.34
CA TYR A 204 8.92 8.33 -6.00
C TYR A 204 10.45 8.20 -5.88
N PRO A 205 11.20 9.31 -5.80
CA PRO A 205 12.67 9.30 -5.88
C PRO A 205 13.35 8.62 -4.70
N TYR A 206 12.66 8.45 -3.57
CA TYR A 206 13.19 7.83 -2.35
C TYR A 206 12.71 6.39 -2.13
N THR A 207 12.10 5.77 -3.13
CA THR A 207 11.62 4.38 -3.02
C THR A 207 12.74 3.40 -2.71
N ASN A 208 12.44 2.38 -1.90
CA ASN A 208 13.35 1.25 -1.66
C ASN A 208 13.60 0.40 -2.91
N MET A 209 12.81 0.57 -3.97
CA MET A 209 12.91 -0.19 -5.22
C MET A 209 13.76 0.50 -6.29
N ARG A 210 14.54 1.54 -5.94
CA ARG A 210 15.36 2.26 -6.92
C ARG A 210 16.33 1.34 -7.65
N GLU A 211 17.03 0.48 -6.92
CA GLU A 211 17.99 -0.45 -7.50
C GLU A 211 17.36 -1.37 -8.56
N GLU A 212 16.19 -1.95 -8.25
CA GLU A 212 15.46 -2.81 -9.16
C GLU A 212 14.96 -2.06 -10.40
N LEU A 213 14.50 -0.81 -10.22
CA LEU A 213 14.04 0.04 -11.33
C LEU A 213 15.19 0.43 -12.26
N TYR A 214 16.31 0.90 -11.75
CA TYR A 214 17.49 1.20 -12.58
C TYR A 214 18.02 -0.03 -13.30
N TYR A 215 18.04 -1.16 -12.61
CA TYR A 215 18.50 -2.40 -13.22
C TYR A 215 17.58 -2.89 -14.35
N ILE A 216 16.25 -2.78 -14.20
CA ILE A 216 15.34 -3.17 -15.30
C ILE A 216 15.43 -2.20 -16.48
N ILE A 217 15.70 -0.90 -16.25
CA ILE A 217 15.95 0.10 -17.30
C ILE A 217 17.21 -0.32 -18.09
N LEU A 218 18.32 -0.59 -17.41
CA LEU A 218 19.57 -1.02 -18.04
C LEU A 218 19.35 -2.26 -18.93
N LYS A 219 18.65 -3.26 -18.41
CA LYS A 219 18.32 -4.47 -19.17
C LYS A 219 17.45 -4.18 -20.40
N ALA A 220 16.44 -3.31 -20.23
CA ALA A 220 15.53 -2.96 -21.30
C ALA A 220 16.23 -2.15 -22.40
N ARG A 221 17.13 -1.22 -22.07
CA ARG A 221 17.96 -0.49 -23.03
C ARG A 221 18.86 -1.43 -23.81
N TYR A 222 19.51 -2.38 -23.15
CA TYR A 222 20.34 -3.38 -23.80
C TYR A 222 19.54 -4.25 -24.79
N GLN A 223 18.36 -4.73 -24.40
CA GLN A 223 17.49 -5.52 -25.28
C GLN A 223 16.98 -4.67 -26.44
N LEU A 224 16.62 -3.42 -26.20
CA LEU A 224 16.22 -2.48 -27.22
C LEU A 224 17.33 -2.25 -28.26
N ALA A 225 18.56 -2.07 -27.81
CA ALA A 225 19.72 -1.93 -28.70
C ALA A 225 19.94 -3.20 -29.54
N THR A 226 19.86 -4.38 -28.91
CA THR A 226 20.10 -5.67 -29.57
C THR A 226 19.08 -5.95 -30.68
N HIS A 227 17.81 -5.58 -30.48
CA HIS A 227 16.71 -5.81 -31.42
C HIS A 227 16.41 -4.62 -32.34
N SER A 228 17.30 -3.65 -32.41
CA SER A 228 17.14 -2.47 -33.27
C SER A 228 17.59 -2.71 -34.70
N VAL A 229 17.07 -1.87 -35.60
CA VAL A 229 17.63 -1.74 -36.96
C VAL A 229 19.05 -1.16 -36.90
N ASP A 230 19.89 -1.45 -37.89
CA ASP A 230 21.33 -1.15 -37.81
C ASP A 230 21.61 0.34 -37.63
N GLU A 231 20.80 1.20 -38.26
CA GLU A 231 20.93 2.67 -38.18
C GLU A 231 20.75 3.23 -36.75
N LYS A 232 20.06 2.50 -35.87
CA LYS A 232 19.79 2.92 -34.48
C LYS A 232 20.64 2.16 -33.46
N LYS A 233 21.33 1.10 -33.86
CA LYS A 233 22.07 0.25 -32.92
C LYS A 233 23.15 1.00 -32.18
N GLN A 234 23.96 1.80 -32.88
CA GLN A 234 25.09 2.52 -32.30
C GLN A 234 24.61 3.48 -31.21
N GLU A 235 23.63 4.32 -31.52
CA GLU A 235 23.04 5.27 -30.54
C GLU A 235 22.50 4.52 -29.31
N ARG A 236 21.75 3.43 -29.51
CA ARG A 236 21.12 2.68 -28.42
C ARG A 236 22.12 1.91 -27.57
N TYR A 237 23.21 1.39 -28.15
CA TYR A 237 24.29 0.82 -27.33
C TYR A 237 25.03 1.91 -26.53
N GLN A 238 25.22 3.11 -27.06
CA GLN A 238 25.75 4.23 -26.30
C GLN A 238 24.86 4.56 -25.12
N GLN A 239 23.55 4.69 -25.33
CA GLN A 239 22.58 4.91 -24.24
C GLN A 239 22.62 3.79 -23.18
N THR A 240 22.88 2.54 -23.59
CA THR A 240 23.04 1.42 -22.66
C THR A 240 24.32 1.55 -21.83
N VAL A 241 25.41 2.02 -22.43
CA VAL A 241 26.67 2.28 -21.73
C VAL A 241 26.51 3.42 -20.72
N ASP A 242 25.83 4.50 -21.11
CA ASP A 242 25.57 5.64 -20.23
C ASP A 242 24.71 5.22 -19.01
N GLU A 243 23.68 4.40 -19.26
CA GLU A 243 22.81 3.84 -18.21
C GLU A 243 23.59 2.91 -17.26
N TYR A 244 24.52 2.09 -17.78
CA TYR A 244 25.37 1.26 -16.95
C TYR A 244 26.24 2.09 -15.99
N PHE A 245 26.83 3.18 -16.46
CA PHE A 245 27.61 4.04 -15.57
C PHE A 245 26.74 4.73 -14.54
N GLY A 246 25.54 5.17 -14.90
CA GLY A 246 24.54 5.67 -13.95
C GLY A 246 24.23 4.65 -12.86
N PHE A 247 23.88 3.42 -13.27
CA PHE A 247 23.58 2.32 -12.35
C PHE A 247 24.77 2.01 -11.42
N LYS A 248 25.96 1.85 -11.98
CA LYS A 248 27.16 1.49 -11.21
C LYS A 248 27.58 2.57 -10.22
N ASN A 249 27.42 3.85 -10.58
CA ASN A 249 27.74 4.96 -9.70
C ASN A 249 26.76 5.06 -8.53
N GLU A 250 25.48 4.79 -8.76
CA GLU A 250 24.46 4.86 -7.71
C GLU A 250 24.45 3.60 -6.83
N PHE A 251 24.75 2.44 -7.41
CA PHE A 251 24.67 1.12 -6.74
C PHE A 251 25.96 0.30 -6.92
N PRO A 252 27.12 0.77 -6.40
CA PRO A 252 28.41 0.10 -6.61
C PRO A 252 28.47 -1.32 -6.05
N ASP A 253 27.72 -1.60 -4.96
CA ASP A 253 27.66 -2.89 -4.27
C ASP A 253 26.40 -3.70 -4.65
N SER A 254 25.76 -3.37 -5.77
CA SER A 254 24.53 -4.03 -6.23
C SER A 254 24.71 -5.52 -6.40
N LYS A 255 23.69 -6.28 -5.98
CA LYS A 255 23.57 -7.72 -6.30
C LYS A 255 23.55 -8.01 -7.81
N TYR A 256 23.17 -7.00 -8.62
CA TYR A 256 23.09 -7.09 -10.09
C TYR A 256 24.38 -6.65 -10.81
N ILE A 257 25.41 -6.22 -10.09
CA ILE A 257 26.62 -5.61 -10.70
C ILE A 257 27.30 -6.54 -11.70
N LYS A 258 27.34 -7.85 -11.43
CA LYS A 258 27.96 -8.83 -12.33
C LYS A 258 27.25 -8.92 -13.69
N GLU A 259 25.91 -8.89 -13.67
CA GLU A 259 25.11 -8.90 -14.90
C GLU A 259 25.20 -7.55 -15.63
N ALA A 260 25.21 -6.44 -14.88
CA ALA A 260 25.41 -5.12 -15.44
C ALA A 260 26.79 -5.00 -16.14
N ASP A 261 27.86 -5.50 -15.53
CA ASP A 261 29.21 -5.54 -16.14
C ASP A 261 29.23 -6.39 -17.43
N GLN A 262 28.46 -7.46 -17.51
CA GLN A 262 28.33 -8.26 -18.75
C GLN A 262 27.62 -7.49 -19.86
N ILE A 263 26.51 -6.79 -19.53
CA ILE A 263 25.78 -5.91 -20.44
C ILE A 263 26.72 -4.83 -20.98
N TYR A 264 27.48 -4.16 -20.11
CA TYR A 264 28.47 -3.15 -20.50
C TYR A 264 29.50 -3.69 -21.49
N LYS A 265 30.19 -4.80 -21.15
CA LYS A 265 31.21 -5.41 -22.00
C LYS A 265 30.68 -5.78 -23.39
N HIS A 266 29.44 -6.26 -23.43
CA HIS A 266 28.80 -6.61 -24.70
C HIS A 266 28.46 -5.37 -25.52
N SER A 267 27.96 -4.34 -24.87
CA SER A 267 27.53 -3.09 -25.50
C SER A 267 28.71 -2.33 -26.09
N ILE A 268 29.81 -2.20 -25.36
CA ILE A 268 31.01 -1.49 -25.84
C ILE A 268 31.67 -2.23 -27.03
N GLY A 269 31.69 -3.58 -27.01
CA GLY A 269 32.25 -4.37 -28.12
C GLY A 269 31.43 -4.29 -29.41
N LYS A 270 30.16 -3.87 -29.33
CA LYS A 270 29.30 -3.61 -30.50
C LYS A 270 29.42 -2.16 -31.00
N PHE A 271 29.60 -1.23 -30.05
CA PHE A 271 29.80 0.17 -30.33
C PHE A 271 31.11 0.39 -31.12
N ASP A 272 32.24 -0.18 -30.69
CA ASP A 272 33.56 -0.03 -31.32
C ASP A 272 33.61 -0.66 -32.74
N LYS A 273 32.96 -1.81 -32.95
CA LYS A 273 32.94 -2.46 -34.27
C LYS A 273 32.18 -1.66 -35.31
N ASN A 274 31.16 -0.90 -34.97
CA ASN A 274 30.40 -0.10 -35.93
C ASN A 274 31.14 1.19 -36.26
N ALA A 275 31.94 1.77 -35.32
CA ALA A 275 32.79 2.92 -35.58
C ALA A 275 33.87 2.62 -36.65
N ASP A 276 34.43 1.39 -36.65
CA ASP A 276 35.40 0.95 -37.63
C ASP A 276 34.78 0.70 -39.02
N GLN A 277 33.51 0.29 -39.11
CA GLN A 277 32.81 0.07 -40.39
C GLN A 277 32.40 1.38 -41.11
N ASP A 278 31.97 2.39 -40.35
CA ASP A 278 31.63 3.71 -40.91
C ASP A 278 32.87 4.42 -41.44
N SER A 279 34.03 4.23 -40.80
CA SER A 279 35.31 4.77 -41.29
C SER A 279 35.81 4.05 -42.56
N ALA A 280 35.43 2.81 -42.79
CA ALA A 280 35.80 2.01 -43.99
C ALA A 280 34.89 2.23 -45.19
N SER A 281 33.69 2.78 -45.01
CA SER A 281 32.72 3.04 -46.10
C SER A 281 32.84 4.45 -46.71
N THR A 282 33.76 5.27 -46.20
CA THR A 282 33.96 6.66 -46.63
C THR A 282 35.17 6.84 -47.57
N PHE A 283 35.71 5.73 -48.09
CA PHE A 283 36.80 5.74 -49.09
C PHE A 283 36.38 5.21 -50.45
#